data_ff0b8be22a4a56f58246bb2e70b411a4
#
_entry.id   ff0b8be22a4a56f58246bb2e70b411a4
#
_cell.length_a   1.000
_cell.length_b   1.000
_cell.length_c   1.000
_cell.angle_alpha   90.00
_cell.angle_beta   90.00
_cell.angle_gamma   90.00
#
_symmetry.space_group_name_H-M   'P 1'
#
loop_
_entity.id
_entity.type
_entity.pdbx_description
1 polymer ?
#
loop_
_entity_poly.entity_id
_entity_poly.type
_entity_poly.pdbx_seq_one_letter_code
_entity_poly.pdbx_strand_id
1 'polypeptide(L)'
;MTVDELQLATGDVATPAGGFAACAYVRPASAPRGVAVMLAGGRVARVDVDSAGVRSDAGVSVGDTSASVLQAYAGRVTTMAHKYVQGGEYLIVRPTSSSDSTFRIVFESEAGRITRYRSGRVPEVEWVERCG
;
A
#
# COMPACT_ATOMS: atom_id res chain seq x y z
N MET A 1 -13.92 2.02 -0.87
CA MET A 1 -14.53 1.24 0.24
C MET A 1 -14.74 2.15 1.43
N THR A 2 -15.93 2.10 2.01
CA THR A 2 -16.24 2.85 3.23
C THR A 2 -15.80 2.07 4.48
N VAL A 3 -15.82 2.76 5.64
CA VAL A 3 -15.51 2.10 6.92
C VAL A 3 -16.51 0.95 7.18
N ASP A 4 -17.78 1.16 6.89
CA ASP A 4 -18.81 0.11 7.08
C ASP A 4 -18.52 -1.11 6.21
N GLU A 5 -18.15 -0.91 4.96
CA GLU A 5 -17.77 -2.00 4.07
C GLU A 5 -16.52 -2.73 4.56
N LEU A 6 -15.54 -1.99 5.10
CA LEU A 6 -14.35 -2.59 5.69
C LEU A 6 -14.71 -3.45 6.91
N GLN A 7 -15.57 -2.95 7.79
CA GLN A 7 -16.01 -3.70 8.97
C GLN A 7 -16.75 -4.97 8.59
N LEU A 8 -17.61 -4.92 7.56
CA LEU A 8 -18.31 -6.10 7.06
C LEU A 8 -17.32 -7.13 6.48
N ALA A 9 -16.27 -6.67 5.81
CA ALA A 9 -15.31 -7.57 5.18
C ALA A 9 -14.31 -8.18 6.17
N THR A 10 -13.95 -7.47 7.24
CA THR A 10 -12.83 -7.84 8.12
C THR A 10 -13.21 -8.00 9.58
N GLY A 11 -14.45 -7.72 9.97
CA GLY A 11 -14.90 -7.73 11.36
C GLY A 11 -14.67 -6.38 12.05
N ASP A 12 -14.47 -6.40 13.36
CA ASP A 12 -14.39 -5.15 14.12
C ASP A 12 -13.15 -4.32 13.76
N VAL A 13 -13.39 -3.05 13.54
CA VAL A 13 -12.34 -2.05 13.35
C VAL A 13 -12.47 -1.03 14.48
N ALA A 14 -11.42 -0.93 15.31
CA ALA A 14 -11.40 0.03 16.42
C ALA A 14 -11.45 1.47 15.90
N THR A 15 -12.25 2.32 16.53
CA THR A 15 -12.32 3.73 16.18
C THR A 15 -10.99 4.41 16.50
N PRO A 16 -10.32 5.02 15.51
CA PRO A 16 -9.08 5.75 15.77
C PRO A 16 -9.33 7.03 16.55
N ALA A 17 -8.27 7.60 17.15
CA ALA A 17 -8.32 8.81 17.97
C ALA A 17 -8.78 9.95 17.11
N GLY A 18 -9.09 10.48 16.40
CA GLY A 18 -9.60 11.55 15.55
C GLY A 18 -10.84 11.14 14.77
N GLY A 19 -11.37 9.93 15.00
CA GLY A 19 -12.50 9.41 14.25
C GLY A 19 -12.12 8.93 12.85
N PHE A 20 -13.11 8.45 12.09
CA PHE A 20 -12.86 7.87 10.76
C PHE A 20 -12.76 8.91 9.64
N ALA A 21 -13.17 10.15 9.88
CA ALA A 21 -13.11 11.19 8.86
C ALA A 21 -11.70 11.78 8.68
N ALA A 22 -10.89 11.76 9.73
CA ALA A 22 -9.49 12.20 9.68
C ALA A 22 -8.62 11.12 9.04
N CYS A 23 -7.40 11.48 8.61
CA CYS A 23 -6.43 10.49 8.18
C CYS A 23 -5.99 9.66 9.37
N ALA A 24 -6.19 8.35 9.30
CA ALA A 24 -5.85 7.44 10.39
C ALA A 24 -5.55 6.05 9.85
N TYR A 25 -4.73 5.30 10.61
CA TYR A 25 -4.46 3.90 10.31
C TYR A 25 -5.22 3.01 11.27
N VAL A 26 -5.78 1.94 10.73
CA VAL A 26 -6.43 0.89 11.51
C VAL A 26 -5.85 -0.47 11.12
N ARG A 27 -5.92 -1.42 12.06
CA ARG A 27 -5.53 -2.81 11.81
C ARG A 27 -6.75 -3.67 12.11
N PRO A 28 -7.50 -4.09 11.08
CA PRO A 28 -8.65 -4.97 11.30
C PRO A 28 -8.21 -6.26 11.99
N ALA A 29 -9.04 -6.75 12.90
CA ALA A 29 -8.69 -7.93 13.73
C ALA A 29 -8.39 -9.17 12.88
N SER A 30 -9.08 -9.34 11.75
CA SER A 30 -8.89 -10.49 10.87
C SER A 30 -7.78 -10.30 9.83
N ALA A 31 -7.14 -9.12 9.79
CA ALA A 31 -6.09 -8.86 8.81
C ALA A 31 -4.82 -9.62 9.18
N PRO A 32 -4.05 -10.09 8.19
CA PRO A 32 -2.75 -10.70 8.44
C PRO A 32 -1.80 -9.74 9.14
N ARG A 33 -0.83 -10.29 9.86
CA ARG A 33 0.24 -9.50 10.48
C ARG A 33 0.95 -8.67 9.41
N GLY A 34 1.24 -7.41 9.73
CA GLY A 34 1.92 -6.50 8.83
C GLY A 34 1.00 -5.74 7.88
N VAL A 35 -0.30 -5.95 7.96
CA VAL A 35 -1.29 -5.24 7.14
C VAL A 35 -1.92 -4.13 7.95
N ALA A 36 -1.91 -2.91 7.42
CA ALA A 36 -2.57 -1.75 8.00
C ALA A 36 -3.38 -1.04 6.91
N VAL A 37 -4.48 -0.43 7.29
CA VAL A 37 -5.40 0.25 6.37
C VAL A 37 -5.44 1.72 6.71
N MET A 38 -5.18 2.58 5.71
CA MET A 38 -5.33 4.03 5.87
C MET A 38 -6.75 4.43 5.53
N LEU A 39 -7.39 5.12 6.46
CA LEU A 39 -8.67 5.75 6.26
C LEU A 39 -8.46 7.25 6.06
N ALA A 40 -9.11 7.82 5.07
CA ALA A 40 -9.09 9.25 4.81
C ALA A 40 -10.48 9.68 4.33
N GLY A 41 -11.05 10.67 4.99
CA GLY A 41 -12.41 11.13 4.65
C GLY A 41 -13.48 10.06 4.83
N GLY A 42 -13.33 9.16 5.79
CA GLY A 42 -14.28 8.08 6.07
C GLY A 42 -14.24 6.91 5.09
N ARG A 43 -13.22 6.83 4.26
CA ARG A 43 -13.07 5.77 3.25
C ARG A 43 -11.69 5.16 3.31
N VAL A 44 -11.58 3.91 2.87
CA VAL A 44 -10.29 3.24 2.69
C VAL A 44 -9.54 3.94 1.55
N ALA A 45 -8.37 4.49 1.84
CA ALA A 45 -7.55 5.18 0.87
C ALA A 45 -6.41 4.30 0.35
N ARG A 46 -5.81 3.50 1.24
CA ARG A 46 -4.75 2.57 0.87
C ARG A 46 -4.58 1.47 1.90
N VAL A 47 -3.94 0.39 1.48
CA VAL A 47 -3.54 -0.72 2.34
C VAL A 47 -2.03 -0.81 2.31
N ASP A 48 -1.40 -0.86 3.48
CA ASP A 48 0.05 -0.97 3.64
C ASP A 48 0.42 -2.38 4.11
N VAL A 49 1.49 -2.93 3.54
CA VAL A 49 2.02 -4.25 3.91
C VAL A 49 3.51 -4.09 4.21
N ASP A 50 3.95 -4.47 5.41
CA ASP A 50 5.34 -4.35 5.82
C ASP A 50 5.96 -5.67 6.29
N SER A 51 5.29 -6.80 6.07
CA SER A 51 5.79 -8.12 6.46
C SER A 51 5.63 -9.12 5.32
N ALA A 52 6.54 -10.09 5.27
CA ALA A 52 6.46 -11.18 4.29
C ALA A 52 5.21 -12.04 4.50
N GLY A 53 4.79 -12.74 3.45
CA GLY A 53 3.66 -13.66 3.50
C GLY A 53 2.36 -13.10 2.95
N VAL A 54 2.27 -11.80 2.73
CA VAL A 54 1.13 -11.16 2.06
C VAL A 54 1.57 -10.77 0.65
N ARG A 55 0.96 -11.37 -0.35
CA ARG A 55 1.36 -11.18 -1.75
C ARG A 55 0.47 -10.15 -2.45
N SER A 56 1.07 -9.39 -3.37
CA SER A 56 0.32 -8.53 -4.27
C SER A 56 -0.47 -9.37 -5.28
N ASP A 57 -1.29 -8.72 -6.09
CA ASP A 57 -2.10 -9.39 -7.12
C ASP A 57 -1.24 -10.19 -8.14
N ALA A 58 -0.02 -9.74 -8.41
CA ALA A 58 0.91 -10.44 -9.28
C ALA A 58 1.91 -11.32 -8.52
N GLY A 59 1.71 -11.53 -7.21
CA GLY A 59 2.46 -12.49 -6.42
C GLY A 59 3.74 -11.96 -5.79
N VAL A 60 3.95 -10.65 -5.73
CA VAL A 60 5.15 -10.06 -5.11
C VAL A 60 4.93 -9.87 -3.61
N SER A 61 5.93 -10.21 -2.82
CA SER A 61 5.90 -10.13 -1.36
C SER A 61 7.09 -9.32 -0.85
N VAL A 62 6.96 -8.80 0.38
CA VAL A 62 8.11 -8.23 1.12
C VAL A 62 9.22 -9.29 1.21
N GLY A 63 10.45 -8.89 0.95
CA GLY A 63 11.61 -9.78 0.87
C GLY A 63 11.97 -10.19 -0.56
N ASP A 64 11.05 -10.04 -1.50
CA ASP A 64 11.35 -10.30 -2.92
C ASP A 64 12.26 -9.20 -3.47
N THR A 65 12.86 -9.44 -4.64
CA THR A 65 13.77 -8.49 -5.26
C THR A 65 13.03 -7.40 -6.03
N SER A 66 13.69 -6.26 -6.24
CA SER A 66 13.18 -5.22 -7.13
C SER A 66 12.97 -5.76 -8.55
N ALA A 67 13.85 -6.66 -9.00
CA ALA A 67 13.70 -7.31 -10.31
C ALA A 67 12.40 -8.09 -10.43
N SER A 68 11.93 -8.72 -9.35
CA SER A 68 10.65 -9.44 -9.32
C SER A 68 9.48 -8.49 -9.61
N VAL A 69 9.52 -7.27 -9.07
CA VAL A 69 8.48 -6.26 -9.33
C VAL A 69 8.49 -5.85 -10.81
N LEU A 70 9.67 -5.55 -11.34
CA LEU A 70 9.82 -5.14 -12.74
C LEU A 70 9.33 -6.23 -13.69
N GLN A 71 9.56 -7.49 -13.36
CA GLN A 71 9.12 -8.62 -14.15
C GLN A 71 7.63 -8.87 -14.02
N ALA A 72 7.08 -8.83 -12.79
CA ALA A 72 5.68 -9.11 -12.53
C ALA A 72 4.75 -8.05 -13.16
N TYR A 73 5.20 -6.80 -13.19
CA TYR A 73 4.43 -5.68 -13.72
C TYR A 73 5.10 -5.03 -14.92
N ALA A 74 5.66 -5.85 -15.80
CA ALA A 74 6.43 -5.38 -16.95
C ALA A 74 5.69 -4.32 -17.77
N GLY A 75 6.39 -3.22 -18.08
CA GLY A 75 5.84 -2.11 -18.86
C GLY A 75 4.96 -1.14 -18.07
N ARG A 76 4.73 -1.39 -16.78
CA ARG A 76 3.84 -0.56 -15.95
C ARG A 76 4.52 0.05 -14.74
N VAL A 77 5.85 -0.08 -14.63
CA VAL A 77 6.61 0.36 -13.44
C VAL A 77 7.42 1.60 -13.76
N THR A 78 7.31 2.61 -12.89
CA THR A 78 8.22 3.76 -12.87
C THR A 78 9.03 3.69 -11.59
N THR A 79 10.35 3.87 -11.66
CA THR A 79 11.21 3.87 -10.49
C THR A 79 11.65 5.28 -10.14
N MET A 80 11.75 5.57 -8.83
CA MET A 80 12.21 6.84 -8.31
C MET A 80 13.13 6.58 -7.12
N ALA A 81 14.12 7.47 -6.90
CA ALA A 81 14.99 7.36 -5.74
C ALA A 81 14.20 7.51 -4.44
N HIS A 82 14.54 6.69 -3.45
CA HIS A 82 13.89 6.73 -2.15
C HIS A 82 14.25 8.02 -1.42
N LYS A 83 13.24 8.67 -0.81
CA LYS A 83 13.40 9.96 -0.15
C LYS A 83 14.35 9.90 1.06
N TYR A 84 14.34 8.78 1.79
CA TYR A 84 15.06 8.65 3.05
C TYR A 84 16.19 7.63 3.04
N VAL A 85 16.18 6.67 2.10
CA VAL A 85 17.13 5.56 2.07
C VAL A 85 18.06 5.74 0.88
N GLN A 86 19.33 5.97 1.16
CA GLN A 86 20.33 6.08 0.10
C GLN A 86 20.44 4.75 -0.66
N GLY A 87 20.32 4.79 -1.98
CA GLY A 87 20.30 3.60 -2.81
C GLY A 87 18.98 2.84 -2.83
N GLY A 88 18.02 3.26 -2.03
CA GLY A 88 16.67 2.72 -2.08
C GLY A 88 15.85 3.31 -3.22
N GLU A 89 14.73 2.66 -3.53
CA GLU A 89 13.86 3.08 -4.62
C GLU A 89 12.40 2.95 -4.26
N TYR A 90 11.55 3.75 -4.92
CA TYR A 90 10.13 3.50 -5.05
C TYR A 90 9.89 2.89 -6.43
N LEU A 91 9.17 1.77 -6.48
CA LEU A 91 8.74 1.16 -7.73
C LEU A 91 7.21 1.35 -7.80
N ILE A 92 6.78 2.23 -8.68
CA ILE A 92 5.40 2.67 -8.78
C ILE A 92 4.73 1.95 -9.94
N VAL A 93 3.73 1.13 -9.62
CA VAL A 93 3.00 0.33 -10.60
C VAL A 93 1.70 1.04 -10.97
N ARG A 94 1.47 1.22 -12.26
CA ARG A 94 0.23 1.78 -12.80
C ARG A 94 -0.73 0.66 -13.20
N PRO A 95 -2.06 0.90 -13.15
CA PRO A 95 -3.03 -0.09 -13.59
C PRO A 95 -3.01 -0.27 -15.11
N THR A 96 -3.52 -1.39 -15.58
CA THR A 96 -3.67 -1.66 -17.02
C THR A 96 -4.89 -0.97 -17.61
N SER A 97 -5.91 -0.68 -16.79
CA SER A 97 -7.16 -0.07 -17.24
C SER A 97 -7.15 1.43 -17.00
N SER A 98 -7.55 2.21 -17.98
CA SER A 98 -7.70 3.65 -17.82
C SER A 98 -8.83 4.03 -16.87
N SER A 99 -9.79 3.14 -16.62
CA SER A 99 -10.85 3.39 -15.65
C SER A 99 -10.35 3.39 -14.21
N ASP A 100 -9.19 2.76 -13.97
CA ASP A 100 -8.54 2.71 -12.64
C ASP A 100 -7.36 3.69 -12.55
N SER A 101 -7.40 4.79 -13.30
CA SER A 101 -6.27 5.71 -13.44
C SER A 101 -5.79 6.32 -12.11
N THR A 102 -6.61 6.29 -11.06
CA THR A 102 -6.25 6.80 -9.74
C THR A 102 -5.59 5.76 -8.85
N PHE A 103 -5.55 4.49 -9.28
CA PHE A 103 -4.99 3.40 -8.48
C PHE A 103 -3.50 3.23 -8.75
N ARG A 104 -2.73 2.91 -7.69
CA ARG A 104 -1.30 2.59 -7.78
C ARG A 104 -0.95 1.51 -6.77
N ILE A 105 0.12 0.75 -7.08
CA ILE A 105 0.85 -0.02 -6.07
C ILE A 105 2.24 0.60 -6.00
N VAL A 106 2.71 0.90 -4.80
CA VAL A 106 4.05 1.47 -4.59
C VAL A 106 4.85 0.51 -3.73
N PHE A 107 5.92 -0.03 -4.29
CA PHE A 107 6.88 -0.87 -3.58
C PHE A 107 8.06 0.01 -3.15
N GLU A 108 8.54 -0.18 -1.92
CA GLU A 108 9.77 0.45 -1.45
C GLU A 108 10.86 -0.60 -1.35
N SER A 109 12.04 -0.28 -1.84
CA SER A 109 13.19 -1.19 -1.80
C SER A 109 14.36 -0.58 -1.06
N GLU A 110 15.14 -1.45 -0.42
CA GLU A 110 16.45 -1.13 0.15
C GLU A 110 17.40 -2.24 -0.27
N ALA A 111 18.57 -1.87 -0.80
CA ALA A 111 19.57 -2.81 -1.27
C ALA A 111 19.00 -3.87 -2.24
N GLY A 112 18.05 -3.47 -3.08
CA GLY A 112 17.46 -4.35 -4.09
C GLY A 112 16.41 -5.31 -3.57
N ARG A 113 15.96 -5.18 -2.32
CA ARG A 113 14.91 -6.01 -1.71
C ARG A 113 13.73 -5.16 -1.31
N ILE A 114 12.52 -5.69 -1.51
CA ILE A 114 11.29 -5.01 -1.11
C ILE A 114 11.14 -5.08 0.40
N THR A 115 11.01 -3.91 1.03
CA THR A 115 10.86 -3.78 2.48
C THR A 115 9.41 -3.57 2.90
N ARG A 116 8.62 -2.95 2.02
CA ARG A 116 7.18 -2.73 2.22
C ARG A 116 6.54 -2.38 0.90
N TYR A 117 5.23 -2.48 0.85
CA TYR A 117 4.47 -1.96 -0.29
C TYR A 117 3.09 -1.48 0.17
N ARG A 118 2.46 -0.72 -0.68
CA ARG A 118 1.12 -0.21 -0.44
C ARG A 118 0.34 -0.14 -1.74
N SER A 119 -0.95 -0.38 -1.64
CA SER A 119 -1.86 -0.25 -2.78
C SER A 119 -3.01 0.67 -2.41
N GLY A 120 -3.42 1.52 -3.32
CA GLY A 120 -4.49 2.45 -3.08
C GLY A 120 -4.62 3.52 -4.14
N ARG A 121 -5.37 4.55 -3.80
CA ARG A 121 -5.66 5.65 -4.72
C ARG A 121 -4.65 6.79 -4.55
N VAL A 122 -4.44 7.55 -5.62
CA VAL A 122 -3.71 8.82 -5.50
C VAL A 122 -4.65 9.88 -4.89
N PRO A 123 -4.15 10.86 -4.11
CA PRO A 123 -2.74 11.07 -3.79
C PRO A 123 -2.23 10.24 -2.61
N GLU A 124 -3.12 9.65 -1.82
CA GLU A 124 -2.75 9.03 -0.53
C GLU A 124 -1.74 7.90 -0.67
N VAL A 125 -1.82 7.09 -1.73
CA VAL A 125 -0.89 5.98 -1.96
C VAL A 125 0.55 6.47 -2.16
N GLU A 126 0.74 7.71 -2.54
CA GLU A 126 2.06 8.32 -2.77
C GLU A 126 2.64 8.97 -1.52
N TRP A 127 1.88 9.11 -0.44
CA TRP A 127 2.36 9.76 0.78
C TRP A 127 3.34 8.86 1.54
N VAL A 128 4.62 9.22 1.50
CA VAL A 128 5.69 8.46 2.15
C VAL A 128 5.57 8.56 3.68
N GLU A 129 5.21 9.72 4.19
CA GLU A 129 5.03 9.96 5.62
C GLU A 129 3.68 9.48 6.15
N ARG A 130 2.91 8.75 5.35
CA ARG A 130 1.61 8.18 5.74
C ARG A 130 0.61 9.30 6.08
N CYS A 131 0.05 9.34 7.28
CA CYS A 131 -0.86 10.40 7.72
C CYS A 131 -0.14 11.65 8.26
N GLY A 132 1.15 11.71 8.13
CA GLY A 132 1.94 12.84 8.59
C GLY A 132 2.73 12.54 9.87
#